data_e37f24b03f206aa18fc33696dbe65ded
#
_entry.id   e37f24b03f206aa18fc33696dbe65ded
#
_cell.length_a   1.000
_cell.length_b   1.000
_cell.length_c   1.000
_cell.angle_alpha   90.00
_cell.angle_beta   90.00
_cell.angle_gamma   90.00
#
_symmetry.space_group_name_H-M   'P 1'
#
loop_
_entity.id
_entity.type
_entity.pdbx_description
1 polymer ?
#
loop_
_entity_poly.entity_id
_entity_poly.type
_entity_poly.pdbx_seq_one_letter_code
_entity_poly.pdbx_strand_id
1 'polypeptide(L)'
;MVPEERSAILYMAPSQPVPAGKLTYDLWHLSFVNLVQQRAPPNFAVQSEVRLSLEPQRADILLLRRLSEVRRDGDAQVLRAVWPWLARVTIVEFKSPVRSSFRPGDLVRLWSYGGQYQAAHMDDLPTQADLTLLLVVPSLTPTLRGEIDRMGWTRVPLGGGYSRIDGAVYTLFVAVTDEVTLAEKDDFLGMFSHHPVTNPAVTWWFRSWTRETMVKQNIKDIPGYDEMREKLFDWLSPEERLAGLAPEQRLAGLAPEQVVLALPLEMLRVLPDDYLRSLPPDIEQTIRHRIARSDD
;
A
#
# COMPACT_ATOMS: atom_id res chain seq x y z
N MET A 1 24.97 -47.67 -2.00
CA MET A 1 25.05 -46.80 -0.83
C MET A 1 24.99 -45.39 -1.35
N VAL A 2 23.75 -44.86 -1.42
CA VAL A 2 23.45 -43.52 -1.96
C VAL A 2 23.56 -42.55 -0.78
N PRO A 3 24.30 -41.44 -0.92
CA PRO A 3 24.35 -40.44 0.17
C PRO A 3 22.98 -39.77 0.30
N GLU A 4 22.40 -39.77 1.49
CA GLU A 4 21.25 -38.95 1.88
C GLU A 4 21.61 -37.47 1.64
N GLU A 5 21.02 -36.88 0.63
CA GLU A 5 20.97 -35.42 0.50
C GLU A 5 20.19 -34.86 1.68
N ARG A 6 20.93 -34.29 2.62
CA ARG A 6 20.37 -33.47 3.70
C ARG A 6 19.67 -32.28 3.04
N SER A 7 18.36 -32.36 2.97
CA SER A 7 17.47 -31.25 2.65
C SER A 7 17.65 -30.17 3.75
N ALA A 8 18.63 -29.33 3.55
CA ALA A 8 18.82 -28.14 4.39
C ALA A 8 17.70 -27.14 4.04
N ILE A 9 16.54 -27.36 4.65
CA ILE A 9 15.58 -26.29 4.84
C ILE A 9 16.32 -25.27 5.69
N LEU A 10 16.61 -24.10 5.09
CA LEU A 10 17.13 -22.94 5.83
C LEU A 10 15.99 -22.48 6.78
N TYR A 11 15.87 -23.15 7.90
CA TYR A 11 15.06 -22.72 9.03
C TYR A 11 15.85 -21.57 9.69
N MET A 12 15.76 -20.38 9.11
CA MET A 12 16.00 -19.19 9.94
C MET A 12 14.88 -19.16 10.96
N ALA A 13 15.24 -19.26 12.23
CA ALA A 13 14.32 -19.18 13.35
C ALA A 13 13.37 -17.98 13.15
N PRO A 14 12.08 -18.13 13.50
CA PRO A 14 11.15 -17.00 13.43
C PRO A 14 11.76 -15.84 14.19
N SER A 15 11.85 -14.68 13.53
CA SER A 15 12.35 -13.45 14.14
C SER A 15 11.63 -13.24 15.46
N GLN A 16 12.39 -13.06 16.54
CA GLN A 16 11.82 -12.82 17.87
C GLN A 16 10.82 -11.66 17.79
N PRO A 17 9.71 -11.73 18.54
CA PRO A 17 8.73 -10.66 18.55
C PRO A 17 9.41 -9.34 18.89
N VAL A 18 9.22 -8.35 18.03
CA VAL A 18 9.75 -6.99 18.22
C VAL A 18 9.24 -6.49 19.58
N PRO A 19 10.13 -6.07 20.51
CA PRO A 19 9.67 -5.41 21.72
C PRO A 19 8.82 -4.21 21.34
N ALA A 20 7.77 -3.93 22.13
CA ALA A 20 6.81 -2.85 21.92
C ALA A 20 7.48 -1.45 22.01
N GLY A 21 8.31 -1.15 21.03
CA GLY A 21 8.85 0.17 20.74
C GLY A 21 8.00 0.80 19.64
N LYS A 22 7.84 2.11 19.70
CA LYS A 22 7.11 2.91 18.70
C LYS A 22 7.32 2.33 17.31
N LEU A 23 6.23 1.90 16.65
CA LEU A 23 6.26 1.48 15.26
C LEU A 23 6.86 2.63 14.43
N THR A 24 8.01 2.37 13.84
CA THR A 24 8.73 3.30 12.97
C THR A 24 8.15 3.34 11.55
N TYR A 25 7.17 2.48 11.28
CA TYR A 25 6.61 2.25 9.94
C TYR A 25 5.24 2.89 9.80
N ASP A 26 5.03 3.48 8.65
CA ASP A 26 3.72 3.98 8.26
C ASP A 26 2.82 2.85 7.73
N LEU A 27 1.53 3.13 7.70
CA LEU A 27 0.53 2.15 7.29
C LEU A 27 0.70 1.72 5.82
N TRP A 28 1.30 2.56 4.98
CA TRP A 28 1.57 2.25 3.58
C TRP A 28 2.51 1.07 3.43
N HIS A 29 3.62 1.08 4.18
CA HIS A 29 4.58 -0.02 4.20
C HIS A 29 3.95 -1.30 4.73
N LEU A 30 3.25 -1.23 5.86
CA LEU A 30 2.58 -2.40 6.45
C LEU A 30 1.56 -3.01 5.50
N SER A 31 0.78 -2.17 4.80
CA SER A 31 -0.22 -2.63 3.84
C SER A 31 0.42 -3.23 2.59
N PHE A 32 1.51 -2.65 2.09
CA PHE A 32 2.23 -3.19 0.96
C PHE A 32 2.88 -4.54 1.28
N VAL A 33 3.52 -4.66 2.45
CA VAL A 33 4.04 -5.93 2.97
C VAL A 33 2.94 -6.98 3.02
N ASN A 34 1.79 -6.64 3.59
CA ASN A 34 0.64 -7.55 3.67
C ASN A 34 0.15 -7.98 2.27
N LEU A 35 0.06 -7.04 1.32
CA LEU A 35 -0.31 -7.35 -0.05
C LEU A 35 0.66 -8.36 -0.67
N VAL A 36 1.97 -8.14 -0.52
CA VAL A 36 3.00 -9.04 -1.05
C VAL A 36 2.92 -10.40 -0.35
N GLN A 37 2.75 -10.45 0.98
CA GLN A 37 2.61 -11.71 1.72
C GLN A 37 1.43 -12.56 1.26
N GLN A 38 0.30 -11.93 0.96
CA GLN A 38 -0.91 -12.63 0.50
C GLN A 38 -0.81 -13.08 -0.95
N ARG A 39 -0.11 -12.33 -1.81
CA ARG A 39 -0.14 -12.47 -3.26
C ARG A 39 1.22 -12.82 -3.90
N ALA A 40 2.23 -13.12 -3.10
CA ALA A 40 3.48 -13.67 -3.62
C ALA A 40 3.27 -15.09 -4.17
N PRO A 41 3.99 -15.49 -5.22
CA PRO A 41 3.98 -16.86 -5.67
C PRO A 41 4.37 -17.84 -4.54
N PRO A 42 3.79 -19.05 -4.50
CA PRO A 42 4.00 -19.98 -3.38
C PRO A 42 5.45 -20.47 -3.26
N ASN A 43 6.24 -20.34 -4.30
CA ASN A 43 7.67 -20.65 -4.31
C ASN A 43 8.55 -19.55 -3.69
N PHE A 44 7.95 -18.47 -3.16
CA PHE A 44 8.66 -17.46 -2.39
C PHE A 44 8.18 -17.45 -0.93
N ALA A 45 9.12 -17.27 -0.01
CA ALA A 45 8.82 -16.90 1.37
C ALA A 45 9.02 -15.39 1.50
N VAL A 46 8.04 -14.70 2.10
CA VAL A 46 8.05 -13.26 2.31
C VAL A 46 8.36 -12.98 3.77
N GLN A 47 9.48 -12.31 4.03
CA GLN A 47 9.84 -11.83 5.36
C GLN A 47 9.81 -10.30 5.34
N SER A 48 9.28 -9.69 6.39
CA SER A 48 9.25 -8.24 6.56
C SER A 48 10.19 -7.81 7.68
N GLU A 49 10.62 -6.56 7.63
CA GLU A 49 11.38 -5.93 8.73
C GLU A 49 12.69 -6.66 9.07
N VAL A 50 13.35 -7.21 8.07
CA VAL A 50 14.57 -7.99 8.26
C VAL A 50 15.73 -7.05 8.59
N ARG A 51 16.38 -7.27 9.72
CA ARG A 51 17.62 -6.58 10.06
C ARG A 51 18.74 -7.03 9.12
N LEU A 52 19.35 -6.10 8.44
CA LEU A 52 20.42 -6.38 7.47
C LEU A 52 21.81 -6.30 8.11
N SER A 53 21.92 -5.66 9.28
CA SER A 53 23.17 -5.51 10.04
C SER A 53 22.88 -5.36 11.54
N LEU A 54 23.95 -5.27 12.35
CA LEU A 54 23.88 -4.93 13.78
C LEU A 54 23.41 -3.48 14.02
N GLU A 55 23.51 -2.61 13.02
CA GLU A 55 22.95 -1.26 13.03
C GLU A 55 21.44 -1.30 12.69
N PRO A 56 20.65 -0.26 13.02
CA PRO A 56 19.19 -0.27 12.88
C PRO A 56 18.69 -0.13 11.43
N GLN A 57 19.47 -0.59 10.44
CA GLN A 57 19.05 -0.60 9.05
C GLN A 57 18.20 -1.84 8.77
N ARG A 58 17.04 -1.63 8.15
CA ARG A 58 16.09 -2.69 7.83
C ARG A 58 15.63 -2.56 6.39
N ALA A 59 15.49 -3.69 5.71
CA ALA A 59 14.79 -3.75 4.44
C ALA A 59 13.28 -3.88 4.68
N ASP A 60 12.47 -3.28 3.82
CA ASP A 60 11.02 -3.37 3.93
C ASP A 60 10.55 -4.82 3.77
N ILE A 61 11.05 -5.52 2.74
CA ILE A 61 10.70 -6.92 2.46
C ILE A 61 11.94 -7.69 2.02
N LEU A 62 12.06 -8.91 2.49
CA LEU A 62 12.98 -9.93 1.99
C LEU A 62 12.17 -11.07 1.38
N LEU A 63 12.42 -11.37 0.11
CA LEU A 63 11.85 -12.50 -0.60
C LEU A 63 12.89 -13.61 -0.71
N LEU A 64 12.53 -14.80 -0.27
CA LEU A 64 13.34 -16.00 -0.36
C LEU A 64 12.67 -16.99 -1.31
N ARG A 65 13.33 -17.32 -2.44
CA ARG A 65 12.83 -18.33 -3.36
C ARG A 65 13.00 -19.71 -2.74
N ARG A 66 11.91 -20.47 -2.66
CA ARG A 66 11.93 -21.86 -2.20
C ARG A 66 12.44 -22.77 -3.30
N LEU A 67 13.18 -23.80 -2.93
CA LEU A 67 13.71 -24.80 -3.86
C LEU A 67 12.66 -25.83 -4.33
N SER A 68 11.53 -25.92 -3.63
CA SER A 68 10.42 -26.82 -3.98
C SER A 68 9.27 -26.05 -4.63
N GLU A 69 8.81 -26.48 -5.80
CA GLU A 69 7.62 -25.96 -6.45
C GLU A 69 6.36 -26.42 -5.69
N VAL A 70 5.74 -25.49 -4.96
CA VAL A 70 4.36 -25.65 -4.49
C VAL A 70 3.47 -24.84 -5.43
N ARG A 71 2.84 -25.50 -6.40
CA ARG A 71 1.81 -24.86 -7.23
C ARG A 71 0.57 -24.60 -6.37
N ARG A 72 0.21 -23.34 -6.20
CA ARG A 72 -1.16 -22.94 -5.88
C ARG A 72 -1.75 -22.33 -7.13
N ASP A 73 -2.76 -23.00 -7.67
CA ASP A 73 -3.54 -22.44 -8.77
C ASP A 73 -4.47 -21.37 -8.23
N GLY A 74 -4.52 -20.23 -8.92
CA GLY A 74 -5.70 -19.38 -8.96
C GLY A 74 -5.61 -17.95 -8.46
N ASP A 75 -4.69 -17.58 -7.57
CA ASP A 75 -4.69 -16.21 -7.09
C ASP A 75 -3.80 -15.30 -7.95
N ALA A 76 -4.37 -14.18 -8.39
CA ALA A 76 -3.64 -13.17 -9.14
C ALA A 76 -2.45 -12.65 -8.31
N GLN A 77 -1.24 -12.92 -8.79
CA GLN A 77 0.00 -12.47 -8.16
C GLN A 77 0.15 -10.95 -8.31
N VAL A 78 0.67 -10.28 -7.28
CA VAL A 78 1.09 -8.88 -7.38
C VAL A 78 2.44 -8.79 -8.09
N LEU A 79 2.69 -7.72 -8.87
CA LEU A 79 3.95 -7.53 -9.60
C LEU A 79 4.31 -8.75 -10.49
N ARG A 80 3.33 -9.26 -11.24
CA ARG A 80 3.40 -10.58 -11.90
C ARG A 80 4.61 -10.76 -12.80
N ALA A 81 4.96 -9.73 -13.56
CA ALA A 81 6.02 -9.86 -14.56
C ALA A 81 7.42 -9.93 -13.96
N VAL A 82 7.65 -9.50 -12.74
CA VAL A 82 9.01 -9.45 -12.16
C VAL A 82 9.46 -10.80 -11.57
N TRP A 83 8.54 -11.63 -11.09
CA TRP A 83 8.88 -12.86 -10.36
C TRP A 83 9.82 -13.81 -11.09
N PRO A 84 9.70 -14.04 -12.41
CA PRO A 84 10.63 -14.92 -13.13
C PRO A 84 12.08 -14.43 -13.13
N TRP A 85 12.30 -13.12 -12.97
CA TRP A 85 13.63 -12.50 -13.03
C TRP A 85 14.34 -12.40 -11.69
N LEU A 86 13.59 -12.64 -10.59
CA LEU A 86 14.14 -12.53 -9.24
C LEU A 86 15.10 -13.68 -8.96
N ALA A 87 16.22 -13.40 -8.29
CA ALA A 87 17.17 -14.38 -7.83
C ALA A 87 16.67 -15.20 -6.63
N ARG A 88 17.54 -16.00 -6.04
CA ARG A 88 17.26 -16.82 -4.85
C ARG A 88 16.83 -15.97 -3.66
N VAL A 89 17.47 -14.82 -3.50
CA VAL A 89 17.13 -13.80 -2.49
C VAL A 89 16.81 -12.49 -3.19
N THR A 90 15.79 -11.79 -2.73
CA THR A 90 15.46 -10.46 -3.25
C THR A 90 15.16 -9.52 -2.09
N ILE A 91 15.86 -8.39 -2.06
CA ILE A 91 15.60 -7.29 -1.14
C ILE A 91 14.69 -6.30 -1.86
N VAL A 92 13.56 -5.97 -1.24
CA VAL A 92 12.57 -5.04 -1.80
C VAL A 92 12.53 -3.79 -0.93
N GLU A 93 12.62 -2.65 -1.56
CA GLU A 93 12.39 -1.33 -0.99
C GLU A 93 11.14 -0.72 -1.62
N PHE A 94 10.19 -0.29 -0.81
CA PHE A 94 8.94 0.31 -1.25
C PHE A 94 8.87 1.79 -0.90
N LYS A 95 8.37 2.61 -1.83
CA LYS A 95 8.07 4.03 -1.61
C LYS A 95 6.59 4.29 -1.83
N SER A 96 5.93 4.88 -0.85
CA SER A 96 4.51 5.18 -0.92
C SER A 96 4.21 6.38 -1.83
N PRO A 97 3.00 6.46 -2.40
CA PRO A 97 2.62 7.59 -3.27
C PRO A 97 2.47 8.91 -2.51
N VAL A 98 2.28 8.88 -1.19
CA VAL A 98 1.95 10.06 -0.39
C VAL A 98 3.08 10.46 0.56
N ARG A 99 3.61 9.53 1.35
CA ARG A 99 4.50 9.86 2.48
C ARG A 99 5.98 9.63 2.24
N SER A 100 6.33 8.62 1.48
CA SER A 100 7.71 8.21 1.29
C SER A 100 8.15 8.35 -0.16
N SER A 101 8.09 9.59 -0.68
CA SER A 101 8.68 9.87 -1.99
C SER A 101 10.16 9.49 -2.02
N PHE A 102 10.62 9.04 -3.18
CA PHE A 102 12.03 8.72 -3.40
C PHE A 102 12.92 9.95 -3.10
N ARG A 103 13.92 9.76 -2.27
CA ARG A 103 14.86 10.80 -1.85
C ARG A 103 16.27 10.52 -2.37
N PRO A 104 17.11 11.56 -2.55
CA PRO A 104 18.52 11.35 -2.87
C PRO A 104 19.18 10.41 -1.85
N GLY A 105 19.91 9.41 -2.35
CA GLY A 105 20.56 8.38 -1.53
C GLY A 105 19.76 7.12 -1.27
N ASP A 106 18.47 7.09 -1.61
CA ASP A 106 17.65 5.89 -1.40
C ASP A 106 18.13 4.70 -2.26
N LEU A 107 18.57 4.97 -3.48
CA LEU A 107 19.11 3.94 -4.35
C LEU A 107 20.45 3.38 -3.84
N VAL A 108 21.33 4.28 -3.34
CA VAL A 108 22.59 3.90 -2.70
C VAL A 108 22.33 3.08 -1.43
N ARG A 109 21.28 3.45 -0.66
CA ARG A 109 20.89 2.71 0.53
C ARG A 109 20.42 1.30 0.18
N LEU A 110 19.53 1.17 -0.82
CA LEU A 110 19.08 -0.14 -1.29
C LEU A 110 20.26 -1.00 -1.76
N TRP A 111 21.19 -0.41 -2.50
CA TRP A 111 22.41 -1.10 -2.91
C TRP A 111 23.26 -1.55 -1.72
N SER A 112 23.43 -0.70 -0.71
CA SER A 112 24.17 -1.02 0.51
C SER A 112 23.52 -2.18 1.29
N TYR A 113 22.20 -2.29 1.28
CA TYR A 113 21.46 -3.41 1.89
C TYR A 113 21.86 -4.74 1.24
N GLY A 114 21.99 -4.76 -0.09
CA GLY A 114 22.49 -5.93 -0.82
C GLY A 114 23.86 -6.38 -0.33
N GLY A 115 24.82 -5.44 -0.23
CA GLY A 115 26.17 -5.71 0.24
C GLY A 115 26.22 -6.21 1.69
N GLN A 116 25.48 -5.58 2.58
CA GLN A 116 25.41 -5.97 4.00
C GLN A 116 24.79 -7.36 4.16
N TYR A 117 23.68 -7.61 3.45
CA TYR A 117 23.01 -8.92 3.53
C TYR A 117 23.89 -10.03 2.98
N GLN A 118 24.50 -9.83 1.81
CA GLN A 118 25.42 -10.80 1.24
C GLN A 118 26.63 -11.06 2.15
N ALA A 119 27.24 -10.01 2.71
CA ALA A 119 28.39 -10.15 3.62
C ALA A 119 28.04 -10.97 4.87
N ALA A 120 26.82 -10.86 5.37
CA ALA A 120 26.34 -11.65 6.52
C ALA A 120 25.98 -13.10 6.16
N HIS A 121 25.82 -13.42 4.87
CA HIS A 121 25.32 -14.72 4.38
C HIS A 121 26.20 -15.28 3.24
N MET A 122 27.51 -15.02 3.27
CA MET A 122 28.45 -15.40 2.20
C MET A 122 28.46 -16.91 1.89
N ASP A 123 28.25 -17.74 2.89
CA ASP A 123 28.20 -19.20 2.72
C ASP A 123 26.97 -19.65 1.90
N ASP A 124 25.88 -18.92 2.03
CA ASP A 124 24.60 -19.19 1.33
C ASP A 124 24.47 -18.41 0.02
N LEU A 125 25.10 -17.25 -0.07
CA LEU A 125 25.02 -16.31 -1.20
C LEU A 125 26.43 -15.97 -1.71
N PRO A 126 27.15 -16.96 -2.28
CA PRO A 126 28.55 -16.77 -2.67
C PRO A 126 28.75 -15.80 -3.83
N THR A 127 27.71 -15.58 -4.63
CA THR A 127 27.79 -14.72 -5.81
C THR A 127 26.75 -13.60 -5.79
N GLN A 128 27.04 -12.52 -6.51
CA GLN A 128 26.11 -11.40 -6.69
C GLN A 128 24.85 -11.82 -7.47
N ALA A 129 24.94 -12.88 -8.29
CA ALA A 129 23.81 -13.41 -9.05
C ALA A 129 22.73 -14.06 -8.14
N ASP A 130 23.08 -14.41 -6.91
CA ASP A 130 22.14 -14.99 -5.94
C ASP A 130 21.23 -13.95 -5.30
N LEU A 131 21.51 -12.65 -5.50
CA LEU A 131 20.81 -11.53 -4.89
C LEU A 131 20.24 -10.58 -5.95
N THR A 132 18.96 -10.27 -5.82
CA THR A 132 18.27 -9.22 -6.59
C THR A 132 17.87 -8.08 -5.66
N LEU A 133 17.93 -6.87 -6.17
CA LEU A 133 17.33 -5.68 -5.56
C LEU A 133 16.09 -5.28 -6.35
N LEU A 134 15.01 -4.96 -5.68
CA LEU A 134 13.76 -4.49 -6.29
C LEU A 134 13.32 -3.19 -5.62
N LEU A 135 13.31 -2.12 -6.38
CA LEU A 135 12.75 -0.83 -5.96
C LEU A 135 11.33 -0.71 -6.50
N VAL A 136 10.36 -0.55 -5.63
CA VAL A 136 8.95 -0.31 -5.98
C VAL A 136 8.62 1.14 -5.66
N VAL A 137 8.26 1.92 -6.69
CA VAL A 137 7.96 3.35 -6.60
C VAL A 137 6.66 3.68 -7.30
N PRO A 138 5.91 4.71 -6.87
CA PRO A 138 4.69 5.11 -7.58
C PRO A 138 5.00 5.67 -8.96
N SER A 139 6.06 6.47 -9.10
CA SER A 139 6.45 7.08 -10.37
C SER A 139 7.97 7.21 -10.51
N LEU A 140 8.44 7.30 -11.75
CA LEU A 140 9.85 7.50 -12.07
C LEU A 140 10.20 8.99 -11.95
N THR A 141 10.49 9.44 -10.73
CA THR A 141 10.76 10.86 -10.42
C THR A 141 12.06 11.36 -11.06
N PRO A 142 12.22 12.69 -11.27
CA PRO A 142 13.50 13.28 -11.69
C PRO A 142 14.65 12.96 -10.73
N THR A 143 14.36 12.89 -9.42
CA THR A 143 15.35 12.52 -8.39
C THR A 143 15.89 11.11 -8.61
N LEU A 144 15.01 10.12 -8.84
CA LEU A 144 15.41 8.74 -9.11
C LEU A 144 16.22 8.64 -10.41
N ARG A 145 15.77 9.29 -11.49
CA ARG A 145 16.52 9.33 -12.76
C ARG A 145 17.91 9.92 -12.57
N GLY A 146 17.98 11.10 -11.92
CA GLY A 146 19.25 11.77 -11.67
C GLY A 146 20.18 10.99 -10.73
N GLU A 147 19.68 10.12 -9.86
CA GLU A 147 20.52 9.25 -9.04
C GLU A 147 21.07 8.08 -9.86
N ILE A 148 20.25 7.45 -10.71
CA ILE A 148 20.70 6.42 -11.67
C ILE A 148 21.83 6.98 -12.55
N ASP A 149 21.63 8.17 -13.12
CA ASP A 149 22.62 8.83 -13.98
C ASP A 149 23.93 9.15 -13.24
N ARG A 150 23.84 9.68 -12.01
CA ARG A 150 25.01 9.97 -11.16
C ARG A 150 25.81 8.73 -10.77
N MET A 151 25.15 7.58 -10.64
CA MET A 151 25.81 6.29 -10.39
C MET A 151 26.48 5.73 -11.66
N GLY A 152 26.30 6.36 -12.81
CA GLY A 152 26.77 5.84 -14.10
C GLY A 152 26.01 4.61 -14.56
N TRP A 153 24.80 4.39 -14.02
CA TRP A 153 23.96 3.26 -14.37
C TRP A 153 23.00 3.60 -15.50
N THR A 154 22.49 2.58 -16.17
CA THR A 154 21.57 2.74 -17.30
C THR A 154 20.26 2.04 -17.03
N ARG A 155 19.15 2.78 -17.19
CA ARG A 155 17.82 2.19 -17.11
C ARG A 155 17.41 1.54 -18.44
N VAL A 156 17.16 0.25 -18.42
CA VAL A 156 16.68 -0.54 -19.57
C VAL A 156 15.20 -0.88 -19.33
N PRO A 157 14.26 -0.27 -20.07
CA PRO A 157 12.84 -0.60 -19.97
C PRO A 157 12.57 -2.05 -20.37
N LEU A 158 11.74 -2.75 -19.59
CA LEU A 158 11.30 -4.12 -19.86
C LEU A 158 9.82 -4.17 -20.30
N GLY A 159 9.15 -3.02 -20.30
CA GLY A 159 7.73 -2.90 -20.56
C GLY A 159 6.86 -3.03 -19.31
N GLY A 160 5.58 -2.67 -19.41
CA GLY A 160 4.59 -2.80 -18.33
C GLY A 160 4.93 -2.10 -17.03
N GLY A 161 5.75 -1.04 -17.05
CA GLY A 161 6.16 -0.31 -15.85
C GLY A 161 7.42 -0.87 -15.18
N TYR A 162 8.05 -1.89 -15.75
CA TYR A 162 9.28 -2.48 -15.23
C TYR A 162 10.52 -1.99 -15.97
N SER A 163 11.62 -1.88 -15.26
CA SER A 163 12.93 -1.57 -15.83
C SER A 163 13.99 -2.36 -15.08
N ARG A 164 15.04 -2.75 -15.81
CA ARG A 164 16.30 -3.22 -15.24
C ARG A 164 17.29 -2.06 -15.20
N ILE A 165 18.10 -2.02 -14.18
CA ILE A 165 19.19 -1.03 -14.04
C ILE A 165 20.50 -1.75 -14.29
N ASP A 166 21.14 -1.45 -15.42
CA ASP A 166 22.41 -1.99 -15.82
C ASP A 166 23.57 -1.13 -15.26
N GLY A 167 24.68 -1.77 -14.92
CA GLY A 167 25.83 -1.15 -14.28
C GLY A 167 25.88 -1.28 -12.76
N ALA A 168 24.77 -1.64 -12.12
CA ALA A 168 24.76 -1.98 -10.70
C ALA A 168 25.47 -3.32 -10.45
N VAL A 169 26.06 -3.47 -9.26
CA VAL A 169 26.76 -4.71 -8.86
C VAL A 169 25.79 -5.87 -8.73
N TYR A 170 24.62 -5.63 -8.15
CA TYR A 170 23.52 -6.59 -8.06
C TYR A 170 22.52 -6.33 -9.18
N THR A 171 21.85 -7.37 -9.63
CA THR A 171 20.69 -7.20 -10.51
C THR A 171 19.66 -6.34 -9.81
N LEU A 172 19.35 -5.19 -10.40
CA LEU A 172 18.42 -4.21 -9.82
C LEU A 172 17.26 -4.00 -10.78
N PHE A 173 16.04 -4.19 -10.27
CA PHE A 173 14.83 -3.86 -10.97
C PHE A 173 14.12 -2.67 -10.32
N VAL A 174 13.40 -1.91 -11.15
CA VAL A 174 12.48 -0.85 -10.73
C VAL A 174 11.08 -1.19 -11.25
N ALA A 175 10.11 -1.22 -10.37
CA ALA A 175 8.70 -1.36 -10.69
C ALA A 175 7.99 -0.04 -10.39
N VAL A 176 7.37 0.56 -11.41
CA VAL A 176 6.62 1.83 -11.32
C VAL A 176 5.14 1.48 -11.17
N THR A 177 4.58 1.62 -9.96
CA THR A 177 3.22 1.13 -9.68
C THR A 177 2.14 1.84 -10.49
N ASP A 178 2.30 3.12 -10.88
CA ASP A 178 1.38 3.81 -11.78
C ASP A 178 1.26 3.10 -13.14
N GLU A 179 2.37 2.59 -13.67
CA GLU A 179 2.41 1.92 -14.96
C GLU A 179 2.05 0.43 -14.83
N VAL A 180 2.58 -0.25 -13.81
CA VAL A 180 2.35 -1.69 -13.57
C VAL A 180 0.87 -1.96 -13.31
N THR A 181 0.20 -1.14 -12.49
CA THR A 181 -1.23 -1.26 -12.20
C THR A 181 -2.07 -1.31 -13.47
N LEU A 182 -1.78 -0.42 -14.42
CA LEU A 182 -2.50 -0.37 -15.69
C LEU A 182 -2.15 -1.56 -16.59
N ALA A 183 -0.87 -1.90 -16.69
CA ALA A 183 -0.40 -2.98 -17.56
C ALA A 183 -0.89 -4.36 -17.09
N GLU A 184 -0.88 -4.59 -15.79
CA GLU A 184 -1.30 -5.86 -15.18
C GLU A 184 -2.79 -5.89 -14.80
N LYS A 185 -3.49 -4.73 -14.89
CA LYS A 185 -4.88 -4.56 -14.45
C LYS A 185 -5.06 -5.02 -12.99
N ASP A 186 -4.13 -4.61 -12.14
CA ASP A 186 -4.10 -5.00 -10.72
C ASP A 186 -4.62 -3.86 -9.83
N ASP A 187 -5.92 -3.91 -9.51
CA ASP A 187 -6.57 -2.91 -8.68
C ASP A 187 -6.01 -2.86 -7.24
N PHE A 188 -5.53 -3.99 -6.72
CA PHE A 188 -4.93 -4.03 -5.37
C PHE A 188 -3.58 -3.30 -5.36
N LEU A 189 -2.77 -3.49 -6.41
CA LEU A 189 -1.53 -2.72 -6.57
C LEU A 189 -1.84 -1.23 -6.81
N GLY A 190 -2.98 -0.92 -7.43
CA GLY A 190 -3.49 0.44 -7.65
C GLY A 190 -3.61 1.27 -6.37
N MET A 191 -3.82 0.64 -5.22
CA MET A 191 -3.79 1.30 -3.93
C MET A 191 -2.44 1.99 -3.65
N PHE A 192 -1.36 1.43 -4.16
CA PHE A 192 0.03 1.90 -3.99
C PHE A 192 0.55 2.73 -5.17
N SER A 193 -0.34 3.23 -6.02
CA SER A 193 -0.09 4.13 -7.15
C SER A 193 -0.72 5.51 -6.91
N HIS A 194 -0.56 6.44 -7.86
CA HIS A 194 -1.31 7.71 -7.84
C HIS A 194 -2.73 7.58 -8.43
N HIS A 195 -3.08 6.42 -9.00
CA HIS A 195 -4.42 6.20 -9.54
C HIS A 195 -5.47 6.11 -8.43
N PRO A 196 -6.70 6.55 -8.70
CA PRO A 196 -7.81 6.37 -7.77
C PRO A 196 -8.13 4.88 -7.61
N VAL A 197 -8.55 4.50 -6.41
CA VAL A 197 -9.06 3.15 -6.14
C VAL A 197 -10.53 3.11 -6.56
N THR A 198 -10.89 2.24 -7.50
CA THR A 198 -12.27 2.12 -8.01
C THR A 198 -12.92 0.76 -7.74
N ASN A 199 -12.16 -0.21 -7.25
CA ASN A 199 -12.65 -1.56 -6.99
C ASN A 199 -13.05 -1.75 -5.51
N PRO A 200 -14.33 -2.06 -5.21
CA PRO A 200 -14.81 -2.30 -3.85
C PRO A 200 -14.04 -3.39 -3.10
N ALA A 201 -13.54 -4.39 -3.82
CA ALA A 201 -12.78 -5.49 -3.22
C ALA A 201 -11.48 -5.01 -2.53
N VAL A 202 -10.86 -3.95 -3.05
CA VAL A 202 -9.66 -3.34 -2.44
C VAL A 202 -10.03 -2.71 -1.08
N THR A 203 -11.14 -1.99 -1.03
CA THR A 203 -11.64 -1.40 0.23
C THR A 203 -12.02 -2.47 1.24
N TRP A 204 -12.70 -3.53 0.79
CA TRP A 204 -13.03 -4.66 1.65
C TRP A 204 -11.79 -5.36 2.19
N TRP A 205 -10.80 -5.64 1.35
CA TRP A 205 -9.51 -6.20 1.73
C TRP A 205 -8.83 -5.35 2.79
N PHE A 206 -8.72 -4.04 2.57
CA PHE A 206 -8.10 -3.13 3.53
C PHE A 206 -8.83 -3.11 4.88
N ARG A 207 -10.17 -3.06 4.85
CA ARG A 207 -10.98 -3.09 6.09
C ARG A 207 -10.82 -4.41 6.85
N SER A 208 -10.78 -5.53 6.14
CA SER A 208 -10.59 -6.85 6.78
C SER A 208 -9.23 -6.95 7.45
N TRP A 209 -8.19 -6.57 6.73
CA TRP A 209 -6.83 -6.55 7.26
C TRP A 209 -6.67 -5.57 8.45
N THR A 210 -7.20 -4.37 8.35
CA THR A 210 -7.14 -3.39 9.44
C THR A 210 -7.90 -3.84 10.66
N ARG A 211 -9.04 -4.53 10.49
CA ARG A 211 -9.80 -5.10 11.62
C ARG A 211 -8.96 -6.15 12.37
N GLU A 212 -8.28 -7.04 11.67
CA GLU A 212 -7.41 -8.04 12.29
C GLU A 212 -6.22 -7.40 13.01
N THR A 213 -5.68 -6.32 12.46
CA THR A 213 -4.56 -5.58 13.03
C THR A 213 -4.99 -4.75 14.25
N MET A 214 -6.22 -4.18 14.25
CA MET A 214 -6.77 -3.41 15.37
C MET A 214 -6.93 -4.21 16.66
N VAL A 215 -7.07 -5.53 16.59
CA VAL A 215 -7.11 -6.38 17.79
C VAL A 215 -5.80 -6.29 18.57
N LYS A 216 -4.71 -5.93 17.91
CA LYS A 216 -3.37 -5.85 18.50
C LYS A 216 -2.89 -4.43 18.81
N GLN A 217 -3.38 -3.42 18.07
CA GLN A 217 -2.93 -2.02 18.19
C GLN A 217 -4.03 -1.06 17.69
N ASN A 218 -4.04 0.18 18.21
CA ASN A 218 -4.91 1.22 17.67
C ASN A 218 -4.37 1.72 16.33
N ILE A 219 -4.90 1.19 15.23
CA ILE A 219 -4.45 1.48 13.87
C ILE A 219 -4.57 2.98 13.52
N LYS A 220 -5.46 3.72 14.18
CA LYS A 220 -5.63 5.17 13.96
C LYS A 220 -4.41 5.97 14.37
N ASP A 221 -3.59 5.42 15.27
CA ASP A 221 -2.37 6.06 15.76
C ASP A 221 -1.16 5.75 14.84
N ILE A 222 -1.33 4.86 13.84
CA ILE A 222 -0.28 4.52 12.90
C ILE A 222 -0.18 5.63 11.83
N PRO A 223 1.01 6.21 11.61
CA PRO A 223 1.22 7.19 10.55
C PRO A 223 0.74 6.67 9.18
N GLY A 224 0.12 7.53 8.39
CA GLY A 224 -0.42 7.16 7.07
C GLY A 224 -1.86 6.64 7.08
N TYR A 225 -2.48 6.46 8.26
CA TYR A 225 -3.85 5.97 8.36
C TYR A 225 -4.84 6.92 7.68
N ASP A 226 -4.75 8.21 7.95
CA ASP A 226 -5.71 9.18 7.41
C ASP A 226 -5.58 9.30 5.89
N GLU A 227 -4.38 9.39 5.36
CA GLU A 227 -4.13 9.49 3.92
C GLU A 227 -4.60 8.23 3.18
N MET A 228 -4.37 7.06 3.75
CA MET A 228 -4.83 5.81 3.16
C MET A 228 -6.35 5.69 3.22
N ARG A 229 -6.95 6.13 4.32
CA ARG A 229 -8.40 6.21 4.45
C ARG A 229 -9.00 7.15 3.41
N GLU A 230 -8.46 8.36 3.24
CA GLU A 230 -8.93 9.31 2.23
C GLU A 230 -8.86 8.68 0.83
N LYS A 231 -7.72 8.12 0.44
CA LYS A 231 -7.58 7.46 -0.86
C LYS A 231 -8.63 6.36 -1.10
N LEU A 232 -9.04 5.65 -0.05
CA LEU A 232 -10.06 4.60 -0.15
C LEU A 232 -11.49 5.14 -0.11
N PHE A 233 -11.72 6.31 0.50
CA PHE A 233 -13.04 6.89 0.63
C PHE A 233 -13.42 7.84 -0.52
N ASP A 234 -12.44 8.40 -1.24
CA ASP A 234 -12.69 9.39 -2.29
C ASP A 234 -13.57 8.87 -3.43
N TRP A 235 -13.54 7.57 -3.71
CA TRP A 235 -14.35 6.97 -4.77
C TRP A 235 -15.74 6.49 -4.30
N LEU A 236 -15.97 6.34 -2.98
CA LEU A 236 -17.28 5.96 -2.47
C LEU A 236 -18.29 7.07 -2.75
N SER A 237 -19.44 6.72 -3.33
CA SER A 237 -20.55 7.64 -3.43
C SER A 237 -20.99 8.14 -2.04
N PRO A 238 -21.66 9.28 -1.94
CA PRO A 238 -22.20 9.74 -0.66
C PRO A 238 -23.07 8.68 0.04
N GLU A 239 -23.86 7.92 -0.72
CA GLU A 239 -24.71 6.85 -0.21
C GLU A 239 -23.88 5.69 0.36
N GLU A 240 -22.81 5.30 -0.33
CA GLU A 240 -21.91 4.25 0.13
C GLU A 240 -21.09 4.67 1.36
N ARG A 241 -20.71 5.96 1.46
CA ARG A 241 -20.07 6.52 2.67
C ARG A 241 -20.98 6.46 3.89
N LEU A 242 -22.29 6.59 3.68
CA LEU A 242 -23.30 6.55 4.71
C LEU A 242 -23.85 5.13 4.96
N ALA A 243 -23.53 4.16 4.11
CA ALA A 243 -23.99 2.79 4.24
C ALA A 243 -23.50 2.17 5.57
N GLY A 244 -24.45 1.60 6.32
CA GLY A 244 -24.16 0.97 7.61
C GLY A 244 -24.07 1.92 8.81
N LEU A 245 -24.19 3.24 8.60
CA LEU A 245 -24.34 4.20 9.70
C LEU A 245 -25.81 4.26 10.17
N ALA A 246 -26.02 4.29 11.48
CA ALA A 246 -27.33 4.58 12.05
C ALA A 246 -27.80 6.01 11.65
N PRO A 247 -29.09 6.27 11.58
CA PRO A 247 -29.60 7.59 11.19
C PRO A 247 -28.97 8.75 11.98
N GLU A 248 -28.80 8.58 13.28
CA GLU A 248 -28.18 9.56 14.17
C GLU A 248 -26.73 9.83 13.81
N GLN A 249 -25.99 8.77 13.40
CA GLN A 249 -24.60 8.88 12.97
C GLN A 249 -24.48 9.59 11.61
N ARG A 250 -25.47 9.45 10.73
CA ARG A 250 -25.53 10.14 9.43
C ARG A 250 -25.74 11.65 9.59
N LEU A 251 -26.40 12.05 10.65
CA LEU A 251 -26.67 13.45 10.99
C LEU A 251 -25.62 14.05 11.92
N ALA A 252 -24.76 13.22 12.52
CA ALA A 252 -23.73 13.69 13.44
C ALA A 252 -22.78 14.69 12.76
N GLY A 253 -22.60 15.84 13.37
CA GLY A 253 -21.74 16.93 12.85
C GLY A 253 -22.45 17.92 11.92
N LEU A 254 -23.70 17.67 11.55
CA LEU A 254 -24.52 18.67 10.86
C LEU A 254 -25.18 19.60 11.87
N ALA A 255 -25.15 20.91 11.58
CA ALA A 255 -25.92 21.87 12.33
C ALA A 255 -27.43 21.62 12.13
N PRO A 256 -28.29 21.86 13.13
CA PRO A 256 -29.74 21.66 13.00
C PRO A 256 -30.35 22.30 11.74
N GLU A 257 -29.87 23.47 11.37
CA GLU A 257 -30.25 24.23 10.18
C GLU A 257 -29.91 23.47 8.88
N GLN A 258 -28.78 22.82 8.82
CA GLN A 258 -28.37 22.02 7.66
C GLN A 258 -29.23 20.77 7.53
N VAL A 259 -29.60 20.16 8.65
CA VAL A 259 -30.53 19.02 8.66
C VAL A 259 -31.89 19.42 8.11
N VAL A 260 -32.40 20.56 8.53
CA VAL A 260 -33.74 21.07 8.06
C VAL A 260 -33.69 21.39 6.58
N LEU A 261 -32.60 22.01 6.07
CA LEU A 261 -32.44 22.29 4.64
C LEU A 261 -32.40 21.03 3.77
N ALA A 262 -31.94 19.90 4.32
CA ALA A 262 -31.88 18.63 3.61
C ALA A 262 -33.21 17.84 3.61
N LEU A 263 -34.22 18.27 4.35
CA LEU A 263 -35.50 17.58 4.40
C LEU A 263 -36.24 17.58 3.05
N PRO A 264 -36.95 16.48 2.72
CA PRO A 264 -37.88 16.44 1.60
C PRO A 264 -38.91 17.53 1.69
N LEU A 265 -39.42 17.97 0.55
CA LEU A 265 -40.35 19.10 0.47
C LEU A 265 -41.65 18.85 1.27
N GLU A 266 -42.14 17.61 1.22
CA GLU A 266 -43.33 17.18 1.98
C GLU A 266 -43.14 17.36 3.48
N MET A 267 -41.93 17.13 3.97
CA MET A 267 -41.58 17.33 5.37
C MET A 267 -41.47 18.82 5.71
N LEU A 268 -40.88 19.61 4.79
CA LEU A 268 -40.78 21.07 5.01
C LEU A 268 -42.14 21.74 5.08
N ARG A 269 -43.16 21.26 4.34
CA ARG A 269 -44.51 21.80 4.33
C ARG A 269 -45.30 21.58 5.64
N VAL A 270 -44.92 20.54 6.39
CA VAL A 270 -45.62 20.24 7.68
C VAL A 270 -44.89 20.83 8.88
N LEU A 271 -43.78 21.54 8.68
CA LEU A 271 -43.10 22.22 9.77
C LEU A 271 -43.93 23.38 10.30
N PRO A 272 -44.06 23.56 11.63
CA PRO A 272 -44.79 24.67 12.22
C PRO A 272 -44.13 26.02 11.83
N ASP A 273 -44.97 27.02 11.54
CA ASP A 273 -44.49 28.37 11.21
C ASP A 273 -43.64 28.99 12.31
N ASP A 274 -43.93 28.71 13.59
CA ASP A 274 -43.16 29.21 14.72
C ASP A 274 -41.75 28.58 14.74
N TYR A 275 -41.61 27.32 14.31
CA TYR A 275 -40.31 26.69 14.14
C TYR A 275 -39.55 27.32 13.00
N LEU A 276 -40.17 27.55 11.85
CA LEU A 276 -39.50 28.21 10.70
C LEU A 276 -38.98 29.60 11.07
N ARG A 277 -39.76 30.38 11.85
CA ARG A 277 -39.35 31.71 12.34
C ARG A 277 -38.23 31.67 13.39
N SER A 278 -38.01 30.53 14.04
CA SER A 278 -36.89 30.35 14.98
C SER A 278 -35.54 30.07 14.30
N LEU A 279 -35.57 29.76 12.99
CA LEU A 279 -34.37 29.54 12.19
C LEU A 279 -33.67 30.86 11.82
N PRO A 280 -32.36 30.82 11.48
CA PRO A 280 -31.70 31.98 10.89
C PRO A 280 -32.49 32.51 9.68
N PRO A 281 -32.56 33.85 9.47
CA PRO A 281 -33.40 34.46 8.42
C PRO A 281 -33.14 33.98 7.01
N ASP A 282 -31.88 33.71 6.69
CA ASP A 282 -31.42 33.16 5.39
C ASP A 282 -31.94 31.74 5.14
N ILE A 283 -31.97 30.92 6.20
CA ILE A 283 -32.48 29.55 6.17
C ILE A 283 -34.02 29.55 6.04
N GLU A 284 -34.70 30.35 6.86
CA GLU A 284 -36.15 30.51 6.75
C GLU A 284 -36.56 30.94 5.34
N GLN A 285 -35.89 31.95 4.77
CA GLN A 285 -36.16 32.42 3.42
C GLN A 285 -35.94 31.35 2.37
N THR A 286 -34.84 30.59 2.47
CA THR A 286 -34.54 29.50 1.55
C THR A 286 -35.62 28.42 1.59
N ILE A 287 -36.08 28.02 2.77
CA ILE A 287 -37.12 27.00 2.95
C ILE A 287 -38.47 27.50 2.36
N ARG A 288 -38.89 28.73 2.69
CA ARG A 288 -40.10 29.31 2.14
C ARG A 288 -40.09 29.42 0.62
N HIS A 289 -38.94 29.78 0.06
CA HIS A 289 -38.78 29.82 -1.40
C HIS A 289 -38.86 28.43 -2.05
N ARG A 290 -38.28 27.39 -1.43
CA ARG A 290 -38.42 26.00 -1.89
C ARG A 290 -39.87 25.51 -1.86
N ILE A 291 -40.61 25.85 -0.80
CA ILE A 291 -42.04 25.48 -0.68
C ILE A 291 -42.88 26.18 -1.76
N ALA A 292 -42.69 27.50 -1.94
CA ALA A 292 -43.46 28.29 -2.90
C ALA A 292 -43.21 27.88 -4.36
N ARG A 293 -41.94 27.56 -4.72
CA ARG A 293 -41.57 27.21 -6.09
C ARG A 293 -42.09 25.86 -6.58
N SER A 294 -42.60 25.04 -5.73
CA SER A 294 -43.16 23.74 -6.10
C SER A 294 -44.69 23.74 -6.20
N ASP A 295 -45.30 24.90 -5.96
CA ASP A 295 -46.77 25.09 -6.11
C ASP A 295 -47.10 25.75 -7.48
N ASP A 296 -46.09 26.10 -8.27
CA ASP A 296 -46.13 26.49 -9.68
C ASP A 296 -45.78 25.32 -10.60
#